data_72e106bbbfc0e34574a5376f1a9f78b7
#
_entry.id   72e106bbbfc0e34574a5376f1a9f78b7
#
_cell.length_a   1.000
_cell.length_b   1.000
_cell.length_c   1.000
_cell.angle_alpha   90.00
_cell.angle_beta   90.00
_cell.angle_gamma   90.00
#
_symmetry.space_group_name_H-M   'P 1'
#
loop_
_entity.id
_entity.type
_entity.pdbx_description
1 polymer ?
#
loop_
_entity_poly.entity_id
_entity_poly.type
_entity_poly.pdbx_seq_one_letter_code
_entity_poly.pdbx_strand_id
1 'polypeptide(L)'
;MLFEQGDAVLIFPGGLGTLEEFSQLLSWMAIDLTAKKPIGILDIGGYYEGLKTLLETFAKEEFMDAKWLDYVFFSNNPLELVDLLRAEVSETQLLLEEAN
;
A
#
# COMPACT_ATOMS: atom_id res chain seq x y z
N MET A 1 -1.41 13.27 -0.66
CA MET A 1 -2.58 13.05 -1.55
C MET A 1 -2.60 11.59 -2.00
N LEU A 2 -3.76 10.97 -1.89
CA LEU A 2 -3.95 9.59 -2.31
C LEU A 2 -4.59 9.57 -3.70
N PHE A 3 -4.05 8.77 -4.60
CA PHE A 3 -4.55 8.63 -5.96
C PHE A 3 -4.83 7.17 -6.26
N GLU A 4 -6.10 6.84 -6.40
CA GLU A 4 -6.53 5.48 -6.72
C GLU A 4 -6.78 5.36 -8.23
N GLN A 5 -6.17 4.37 -8.84
CA GLN A 5 -6.33 4.13 -10.27
C GLN A 5 -6.46 2.64 -10.53
N GLY A 6 -7.68 2.20 -10.85
CA GLY A 6 -7.93 0.80 -11.19
C GLY A 6 -7.54 -0.15 -10.06
N ASP A 7 -6.51 -0.95 -10.32
CA ASP A 7 -6.09 -2.03 -9.43
C ASP A 7 -4.94 -1.66 -8.50
N ALA A 8 -4.57 -0.38 -8.41
CA ALA A 8 -3.47 0.07 -7.56
C ALA A 8 -3.76 1.44 -6.98
N VAL A 9 -3.07 1.77 -5.89
CA VAL A 9 -3.19 3.06 -5.21
C VAL A 9 -1.81 3.70 -5.08
N LEU A 10 -1.72 4.99 -5.38
CA LEU A 10 -0.50 5.77 -5.21
C LEU A 10 -0.73 6.83 -4.13
N ILE A 11 0.23 6.93 -3.21
CA ILE A 11 0.18 7.92 -2.15
C ILE A 11 1.36 8.87 -2.29
N PHE A 12 1.05 10.17 -2.44
CA PHE A 12 2.05 11.23 -2.49
C PHE A 12 2.25 11.85 -1.10
N PRO A 13 3.35 12.59 -0.88
CA PRO A 13 3.52 13.29 0.39
C PRO A 13 2.33 14.18 0.71
N GLY A 14 1.86 14.10 1.95
CA GLY A 14 0.70 14.86 2.41
C GLY A 14 0.61 14.86 3.92
N GLY A 15 -0.49 15.35 4.45
CA GLY A 15 -0.70 15.51 5.88
C GLY A 15 -1.67 14.50 6.47
N LEU A 16 -2.44 14.97 7.47
CA LEU A 16 -3.38 14.11 8.21
C LEU A 16 -4.49 13.54 7.33
N GLY A 17 -4.96 14.31 6.33
CA GLY A 17 -5.98 13.81 5.41
C GLY A 17 -5.50 12.62 4.60
N THR A 18 -4.26 12.66 4.12
CA THR A 18 -3.65 11.55 3.39
C THR A 18 -3.47 10.33 4.30
N LEU A 19 -3.03 10.54 5.52
CA LEU A 19 -2.87 9.48 6.51
C LEU A 19 -4.22 8.82 6.81
N GLU A 20 -5.27 9.60 6.97
CA GLU A 20 -6.63 9.10 7.19
C GLU A 20 -7.08 8.22 6.03
N GLU A 21 -6.93 8.71 4.79
CA GLU A 21 -7.30 7.96 3.60
C GLU A 21 -6.55 6.63 3.49
N PHE A 22 -5.25 6.65 3.75
CA PHE A 22 -4.41 5.45 3.72
C PHE A 22 -4.83 4.44 4.79
N SER A 23 -4.99 4.87 6.03
CA SER A 23 -5.34 3.97 7.13
C SER A 23 -6.75 3.41 6.94
N GLN A 24 -7.69 4.19 6.43
CA GLN A 24 -9.03 3.73 6.12
C GLN A 24 -9.00 2.63 5.05
N LEU A 25 -8.25 2.85 3.97
CA LEU A 25 -8.11 1.88 2.89
C LEU A 25 -7.51 0.56 3.39
N LEU A 26 -6.41 0.63 4.12
CA LEU A 26 -5.73 -0.54 4.66
C LEU A 26 -6.63 -1.30 5.63
N SER A 27 -7.34 -0.57 6.48
CA SER A 27 -8.29 -1.12 7.43
C SER A 27 -9.44 -1.85 6.73
N TRP A 28 -9.99 -1.25 5.67
CA TRP A 28 -11.08 -1.86 4.90
C TRP A 28 -10.62 -3.10 4.14
N MET A 29 -9.39 -3.11 3.63
CA MET A 29 -8.80 -4.29 3.01
C MET A 29 -8.68 -5.42 4.03
N ALA A 30 -8.29 -5.10 5.25
CA ALA A 30 -8.07 -6.08 6.31
C ALA A 30 -9.36 -6.79 6.74
N ILE A 31 -10.51 -6.12 6.63
CA ILE A 31 -11.80 -6.70 6.99
C ILE A 31 -12.68 -7.04 5.77
N ASP A 32 -12.05 -7.10 4.60
CA ASP A 32 -12.71 -7.47 3.33
C ASP A 32 -13.85 -6.56 2.88
N LEU A 33 -13.84 -5.28 3.31
CA LEU A 33 -14.82 -4.30 2.84
C LEU A 33 -14.48 -3.73 1.46
N THR A 34 -13.25 -3.87 1.02
CA THR A 34 -12.82 -3.44 -0.31
C THR A 34 -11.84 -4.45 -0.90
N ALA A 35 -11.65 -4.39 -2.21
CA ALA A 35 -10.69 -5.24 -2.91
C ALA A 35 -9.28 -4.97 -2.41
N LYS A 36 -8.47 -6.02 -2.35
CA LYS A 36 -7.06 -5.93 -1.97
C LYS A 36 -6.26 -5.40 -3.16
N LYS A 37 -5.56 -4.30 -2.94
CA LYS A 37 -4.78 -3.61 -3.97
C LYS A 37 -3.38 -3.30 -3.48
N PRO A 38 -2.36 -3.37 -4.36
CA PRO A 38 -1.05 -2.87 -3.97
C PRO A 38 -1.09 -1.35 -3.77
N ILE A 39 -0.42 -0.89 -2.73
CA ILE A 39 -0.36 0.52 -2.34
C ILE A 39 1.09 0.98 -2.45
N GLY A 40 1.35 1.93 -3.33
CA GLY A 40 2.66 2.52 -3.49
C GLY A 40 2.74 3.86 -2.75
N ILE A 41 3.73 4.00 -1.90
CA ILE A 41 3.95 5.24 -1.15
C ILE A 41 5.23 5.91 -1.65
N LEU A 42 5.07 7.12 -2.19
CA LEU A 42 6.21 7.91 -2.66
C LEU A 42 6.86 8.56 -1.45
N ASP A 43 8.01 8.03 -1.06
CA ASP A 43 8.76 8.45 0.13
C ASP A 43 9.98 9.28 -0.26
N ILE A 44 9.77 10.57 -0.48
CA ILE A 44 10.84 11.50 -0.86
C ILE A 44 11.51 12.07 0.39
N GLY A 45 12.84 11.90 0.45
CA GLY A 45 13.62 12.46 1.55
C GLY A 45 13.29 11.89 2.92
N GLY A 46 12.79 10.66 2.96
CA GLY A 46 12.43 10.02 4.23
C GLY A 46 11.13 10.53 4.85
N TYR A 47 10.30 11.20 4.06
CA TYR A 47 9.05 11.82 4.55
C TYR A 47 8.15 10.82 5.27
N TYR A 48 8.06 9.58 4.78
CA TYR A 48 7.21 8.55 5.35
C TYR A 48 7.96 7.49 6.17
N GLU A 49 9.22 7.76 6.54
CA GLU A 49 10.01 6.84 7.38
C GLU A 49 9.27 6.48 8.68
N GLY A 50 8.69 7.49 9.33
CA GLY A 50 7.92 7.28 10.56
C GLY A 50 6.72 6.39 10.36
N LEU A 51 6.01 6.54 9.25
CA LEU A 51 4.87 5.69 8.92
C LEU A 51 5.30 4.24 8.71
N LYS A 52 6.38 4.04 7.97
CA LYS A 52 6.91 2.70 7.73
C LYS A 52 7.27 2.01 9.04
N THR A 53 7.98 2.71 9.93
CA THR A 53 8.36 2.20 11.24
C THR A 53 7.12 1.87 12.08
N LEU A 54 6.10 2.72 12.05
CA LEU A 54 4.87 2.50 12.79
C LEU A 54 4.14 1.24 12.31
N LEU A 55 4.05 1.04 10.99
CA LEU A 55 3.42 -0.15 10.42
C LEU A 55 4.17 -1.42 10.82
N GLU A 56 5.50 -1.39 10.79
CA GLU A 56 6.32 -2.51 11.23
C GLU A 56 6.11 -2.81 12.71
N THR A 57 5.95 -1.77 13.53
CA THR A 57 5.66 -1.91 14.96
C THR A 57 4.30 -2.54 15.19
N PHE A 58 3.28 -2.14 14.43
CA PHE A 58 1.95 -2.75 14.52
C PHE A 58 2.02 -4.26 14.26
N ALA A 59 2.77 -4.67 13.25
CA ALA A 59 2.93 -6.08 12.93
C ALA A 59 3.70 -6.82 14.03
N LYS A 60 4.77 -6.23 14.53
CA LYS A 60 5.62 -6.80 15.59
C LYS A 60 4.82 -7.00 16.89
N GLU A 61 3.99 -6.04 17.25
CA GLU A 61 3.19 -6.07 18.47
C GLU A 61 1.85 -6.77 18.28
N GLU A 62 1.63 -7.36 17.10
CA GLU A 62 0.43 -8.12 16.76
C GLU A 62 -0.88 -7.30 16.74
N PHE A 63 -0.79 -5.99 16.54
CA PHE A 63 -1.95 -5.14 16.31
C PHE A 63 -2.42 -5.17 14.85
N MET A 64 -1.61 -5.75 13.98
CA MET A 64 -1.92 -5.90 12.57
C MET A 64 -1.24 -7.17 12.06
N ASP A 65 -1.93 -7.93 11.20
CA ASP A 65 -1.33 -9.09 10.56
C ASP A 65 -0.22 -8.62 9.60
N ALA A 66 0.97 -9.20 9.73
CA ALA A 66 2.14 -8.83 8.92
C ALA A 66 1.89 -8.98 7.41
N LYS A 67 0.95 -9.82 6.99
CA LYS A 67 0.63 -10.02 5.58
C LYS A 67 0.19 -8.74 4.87
N TRP A 68 -0.36 -7.77 5.61
CA TRP A 68 -0.80 -6.50 5.02
C TRP A 68 0.36 -5.64 4.59
N LEU A 69 1.56 -5.84 5.17
CA LEU A 69 2.76 -5.14 4.75
C LEU A 69 3.18 -5.52 3.32
N ASP A 70 2.79 -6.71 2.86
CA ASP A 70 3.11 -7.18 1.51
C ASP A 70 2.37 -6.38 0.43
N TYR A 71 1.34 -5.64 0.80
CA TYR A 71 0.59 -4.79 -0.12
C TYR A 71 1.11 -3.35 -0.18
N VAL A 72 2.07 -2.98 0.69
CA VAL A 72 2.56 -1.61 0.80
C VAL A 72 4.01 -1.52 0.36
N PHE A 73 4.27 -0.66 -0.62
CA PHE A 73 5.59 -0.49 -1.21
C PHE A 73 6.05 0.95 -1.07
N PHE A 74 7.24 1.15 -0.54
CA PHE A 74 7.85 2.46 -0.37
C PHE A 74 8.96 2.65 -1.39
N SER A 75 8.96 3.78 -2.09
CA SER A 75 10.05 4.13 -3.01
C SER A 75 10.19 5.64 -3.09
N ASN A 76 11.43 6.11 -3.27
CA ASN A 76 11.70 7.53 -3.47
C ASN A 76 11.70 7.91 -4.95
N ASN A 77 11.50 6.95 -5.84
CA ASN A 77 11.52 7.16 -7.28
C ASN A 77 10.13 6.86 -7.87
N PRO A 78 9.43 7.87 -8.44
CA PRO A 78 8.08 7.67 -8.97
C PRO A 78 8.00 6.60 -10.05
N LEU A 79 8.98 6.54 -10.95
CA LEU A 79 8.99 5.57 -12.05
C LEU A 79 9.18 4.15 -11.53
N GLU A 80 10.09 3.96 -10.59
CA GLU A 80 10.31 2.68 -9.94
C GLU A 80 9.04 2.21 -9.24
N LEU A 81 8.37 3.12 -8.53
CA LEU A 81 7.14 2.81 -7.81
C LEU A 81 6.03 2.36 -8.76
N VAL A 82 5.87 3.04 -9.89
CA VAL A 82 4.89 2.65 -10.91
C VAL A 82 5.20 1.27 -11.46
N ASP A 83 6.47 0.97 -11.72
CA ASP A 83 6.87 -0.35 -12.23
C ASP A 83 6.61 -1.46 -11.22
N LEU A 84 6.88 -1.21 -9.94
CA LEU A 84 6.57 -2.15 -8.86
C LEU A 84 5.08 -2.45 -8.79
N LEU A 85 4.24 -1.42 -8.87
CA LEU A 85 2.80 -1.58 -8.82
C LEU A 85 2.26 -2.34 -10.03
N ARG A 86 2.80 -2.08 -11.21
CA ARG A 86 2.39 -2.80 -12.42
C ARG A 86 2.73 -4.29 -12.33
N ALA A 87 3.90 -4.61 -11.80
CA ALA A 87 4.31 -6.00 -11.61
C ALA A 87 3.38 -6.73 -10.65
N GLU A 88 3.01 -6.09 -9.54
CA GLU A 88 2.12 -6.67 -8.54
C GLU A 88 0.70 -6.89 -9.09
N VAL A 89 0.17 -5.94 -9.86
CA VAL A 89 -1.15 -6.07 -10.48
C VAL A 89 -1.15 -7.25 -11.45
N SER A 90 -0.13 -7.36 -12.29
CA SER A 90 -0.01 -8.46 -13.26
C SER A 90 0.07 -9.81 -12.57
N GLU A 91 0.84 -9.92 -11.50
CA GLU A 91 0.96 -11.15 -10.72
C GLU A 91 -0.37 -11.54 -10.08
N THR A 92 -1.09 -10.57 -9.50
CA THR A 92 -2.40 -10.80 -8.90
C THR A 92 -3.40 -11.29 -9.93
N GLN A 93 -3.40 -10.71 -11.13
CA GLN A 93 -4.28 -11.14 -12.22
C GLN A 93 -3.98 -12.57 -12.65
N LEU A 94 -2.72 -12.94 -12.75
CA LEU A 94 -2.33 -14.32 -13.10
C LEU A 94 -2.82 -15.32 -12.06
N LEU A 95 -2.71 -14.98 -10.78
CA LEU A 95 -3.19 -15.85 -9.71
C LEU A 95 -4.72 -16.02 -9.77
N LEU A 96 -5.44 -14.96 -10.08
CA LEU A 96 -6.90 -15.02 -10.23
C LEU A 96 -7.30 -15.87 -11.43
N GLU A 97 -6.59 -15.79 -12.53
CA GLU A 97 -6.84 -16.62 -13.72
C GLU A 97 -6.59 -18.10 -13.42
N GLU A 98 -5.55 -18.42 -12.68
CA GLU A 98 -5.25 -19.80 -12.28
C GLU A 98 -6.30 -20.37 -11.32
N ALA A 99 -6.92 -19.53 -10.50
CA ALA A 99 -7.93 -19.94 -9.54
C ALA A 99 -9.27 -20.26 -10.21
N ASN A 100 -9.49 -19.78 -11.41
CA ASN A 100 -10.69 -20.03 -12.18
C ASN A 100 -10.51 -21.23 -13.13
#